data_54eb578195751e5ec4d94f29ebb78346
#
_entry.id   54eb578195751e5ec4d94f29ebb78346
#
_cell.length_a   1.000
_cell.length_b   1.000
_cell.length_c   1.000
_cell.angle_alpha   90.00
_cell.angle_beta   90.00
_cell.angle_gamma   90.00
#
_symmetry.space_group_name_H-M   'P 1'
#
loop_
_entity.id
_entity.type
_entity.pdbx_description
1 polymer ?
#
loop_
_entity_poly.entity_id
_entity_poly.type
_entity_poly.pdbx_seq_one_letter_code
_entity_poly.pdbx_strand_id
1 'polypeptide(L)'
;PEPAEEKINAFLAAQADKVDGIVTTAWVPAVVAANSLRKIGDKRIKMVGIDHDEVVLKAIKDGYVHGTMLQNPYGQGYIGSFAMDKLRGGCKVNQNAPFKTTALTNQFIDSGTAFVGRDKVDTYIGAMEAVTKDLMASFESTYLVCN
;
A
#
# COMPACT_ATOMS: atom_id res chain seq x y z
N PRO A 1 18.64 -4.80 1.22
CA PRO A 1 18.20 -4.96 -0.18
C PRO A 1 18.87 -6.16 -0.87
N GLU A 2 20.19 -6.27 -0.77
CA GLU A 2 20.98 -7.29 -1.49
C GLU A 2 20.47 -8.73 -1.36
N PRO A 3 20.18 -9.29 -0.17
CA PRO A 3 19.78 -10.69 -0.08
C PRO A 3 18.44 -11.02 -0.77
N ALA A 4 17.51 -10.05 -0.80
CA ALA A 4 16.24 -10.23 -1.48
C ALA A 4 16.40 -10.13 -3.00
N GLU A 5 17.25 -9.23 -3.46
CA GLU A 5 17.55 -9.03 -4.88
C GLU A 5 18.23 -10.28 -5.45
N GLU A 6 19.26 -10.79 -4.80
CA GLU A 6 19.98 -11.98 -5.23
C GLU A 6 19.04 -13.18 -5.34
N LYS A 7 18.24 -13.45 -4.30
CA LYS A 7 17.33 -14.61 -4.27
C LYS A 7 16.23 -14.52 -5.33
N ILE A 8 15.62 -13.36 -5.51
CA ILE A 8 14.55 -13.17 -6.50
C ILE A 8 15.13 -13.30 -7.91
N ASN A 9 16.25 -12.66 -8.19
CA ASN A 9 16.90 -12.74 -9.49
C ASN A 9 17.35 -14.17 -9.81
N ALA A 10 17.98 -14.88 -8.87
CA ALA A 10 18.40 -16.26 -9.05
C ALA A 10 17.18 -17.19 -9.27
N PHE A 11 16.13 -17.03 -8.49
CA PHE A 11 14.91 -17.82 -8.62
C PHE A 11 14.27 -17.61 -9.99
N LEU A 12 14.06 -16.38 -10.42
CA LEU A 12 13.44 -16.09 -11.72
C LEU A 12 14.32 -16.48 -12.90
N ALA A 13 15.64 -16.33 -12.78
CA ALA A 13 16.57 -16.81 -13.81
C ALA A 13 16.50 -18.34 -14.02
N ALA A 14 16.27 -19.09 -12.93
CA ALA A 14 16.25 -20.54 -12.96
C ALA A 14 14.86 -21.16 -13.20
N GLN A 15 13.78 -20.46 -12.88
CA GLN A 15 12.44 -21.04 -12.78
C GLN A 15 11.34 -20.20 -13.45
N ALA A 16 11.65 -19.11 -14.17
CA ALA A 16 10.64 -18.24 -14.75
C ALA A 16 9.66 -18.98 -15.66
N ASP A 17 10.12 -20.00 -16.38
CA ASP A 17 9.30 -20.84 -17.25
C ASP A 17 8.23 -21.65 -16.50
N LYS A 18 8.42 -21.87 -15.19
CA LYS A 18 7.53 -22.63 -14.30
C LYS A 18 6.65 -21.75 -13.41
N VAL A 19 6.80 -20.42 -13.50
CA VAL A 19 6.10 -19.46 -12.66
C VAL A 19 5.02 -18.75 -13.48
N ASP A 20 3.77 -18.83 -13.05
CA ASP A 20 2.64 -18.15 -13.67
C ASP A 20 2.21 -16.89 -12.92
N GLY A 21 2.55 -16.79 -11.63
CA GLY A 21 2.19 -15.65 -10.82
C GLY A 21 3.19 -15.34 -9.71
N ILE A 22 3.29 -14.07 -9.36
CA ILE A 22 4.13 -13.55 -8.28
C ILE A 22 3.28 -12.63 -7.40
N VAL A 23 3.34 -12.84 -6.09
CA VAL A 23 2.83 -11.91 -5.10
C VAL A 23 3.99 -11.45 -4.23
N THR A 24 4.18 -10.15 -4.10
CA THR A 24 5.16 -9.57 -3.20
C THR A 24 4.46 -8.88 -2.04
N THR A 25 4.98 -9.05 -0.83
CA THR A 25 4.36 -8.56 0.41
C THR A 25 5.09 -7.37 1.03
N ALA A 26 6.05 -6.79 0.29
CA ALA A 26 6.81 -5.63 0.73
C ALA A 26 7.39 -4.85 -0.47
N TRP A 27 7.77 -3.60 -0.21
CA TRP A 27 8.34 -2.68 -1.20
C TRP A 27 9.56 -3.22 -1.95
N VAL A 28 10.61 -3.65 -1.23
CA VAL A 28 11.85 -4.12 -1.86
C VAL A 28 11.63 -5.31 -2.80
N PRO A 29 10.94 -6.39 -2.38
CA PRO A 29 10.62 -7.49 -3.29
C PRO A 29 9.80 -7.06 -4.50
N ALA A 30 8.90 -6.09 -4.35
CA ALA A 30 8.09 -5.58 -5.47
C ALA A 30 8.96 -4.92 -6.53
N VAL A 31 9.87 -4.04 -6.12
CA VAL A 31 10.81 -3.35 -7.03
C VAL A 31 11.73 -4.34 -7.74
N VAL A 32 12.30 -5.28 -6.99
CA VAL A 32 13.22 -6.29 -7.56
C VAL A 32 12.50 -7.18 -8.56
N ALA A 33 11.32 -7.71 -8.20
CA ALA A 33 10.55 -8.57 -9.10
C ALA A 33 10.10 -7.82 -10.37
N ALA A 34 9.65 -6.58 -10.24
CA ALA A 34 9.26 -5.74 -11.37
C ALA A 34 10.44 -5.51 -12.35
N ASN A 35 11.63 -5.21 -11.82
CA ASN A 35 12.84 -5.07 -12.63
C ASN A 35 13.23 -6.39 -13.33
N SER A 36 13.12 -7.52 -12.62
CA SER A 36 13.44 -8.83 -13.17
C SER A 36 12.48 -9.23 -14.29
N LEU A 37 11.18 -9.01 -14.12
CA LEU A 37 10.18 -9.25 -15.18
C LEU A 37 10.43 -8.39 -16.42
N ARG A 38 10.86 -7.15 -16.24
CA ARG A 38 11.24 -6.27 -17.36
C ARG A 38 12.48 -6.78 -18.10
N LYS A 39 13.49 -7.30 -17.36
CA LYS A 39 14.71 -7.89 -17.96
C LYS A 39 14.40 -9.16 -18.76
N ILE A 40 13.52 -10.01 -18.24
CA ILE A 40 13.07 -11.22 -18.93
C ILE A 40 12.28 -10.86 -20.21
N GLY A 41 11.54 -9.74 -20.20
CA GLY A 41 10.76 -9.27 -21.32
C GLY A 41 9.46 -10.07 -21.58
N ASP A 42 9.18 -11.07 -20.73
CA ASP A 42 7.97 -11.88 -20.79
C ASP A 42 6.87 -11.30 -19.90
N LYS A 43 5.72 -11.02 -20.50
CA LYS A 43 4.52 -10.52 -19.79
C LYS A 43 3.55 -11.63 -19.37
N ARG A 44 3.94 -12.88 -19.52
CA ARG A 44 3.14 -14.05 -19.17
C ARG A 44 2.93 -14.14 -17.66
N ILE A 45 4.00 -13.92 -16.89
CA ILE A 45 3.95 -13.99 -15.42
C ILE A 45 3.10 -12.86 -14.85
N LYS A 46 2.07 -13.21 -14.11
CA LYS A 46 1.14 -12.25 -13.49
C LYS A 46 1.67 -11.80 -12.15
N MET A 47 1.91 -10.51 -11.96
CA MET A 47 2.45 -9.99 -10.70
C MET A 47 1.49 -8.99 -10.05
N VAL A 48 1.32 -9.15 -8.74
CA VAL A 48 0.70 -8.15 -7.85
C VAL A 48 1.68 -7.83 -6.73
N GLY A 49 1.93 -6.54 -6.54
CA GLY A 49 2.81 -6.03 -5.50
C GLY A 49 2.07 -5.43 -4.31
N ILE A 50 2.85 -4.99 -3.32
CA ILE A 50 2.41 -4.09 -2.25
C ILE A 50 3.28 -2.85 -2.29
N ASP A 51 2.71 -1.73 -1.89
CA ASP A 51 3.29 -0.39 -1.90
C ASP A 51 3.45 0.20 -3.31
N HIS A 52 3.86 1.46 -3.34
CA HIS A 52 4.10 2.18 -4.58
C HIS A 52 5.58 2.57 -4.68
N ASP A 53 6.09 2.41 -5.87
CA ASP A 53 7.43 2.83 -6.28
C ASP A 53 7.38 3.17 -7.76
N GLU A 54 8.17 4.12 -8.21
CA GLU A 54 8.21 4.53 -9.61
C GLU A 54 8.51 3.36 -10.55
N VAL A 55 9.39 2.43 -10.14
CA VAL A 55 9.72 1.23 -10.91
C VAL A 55 8.50 0.34 -11.06
N VAL A 56 7.76 0.10 -9.97
CA VAL A 56 6.55 -0.73 -9.97
C VAL A 56 5.44 -0.07 -10.78
N LEU A 57 5.19 1.23 -10.57
CA LEU A 57 4.17 1.99 -11.29
C LEU A 57 4.46 2.02 -12.80
N LYS A 58 5.72 2.22 -13.18
CA LYS A 58 6.12 2.14 -14.59
C LYS A 58 5.94 0.73 -15.15
N ALA A 59 6.26 -0.30 -14.39
CA ALA A 59 6.06 -1.68 -14.81
C ALA A 59 4.57 -2.05 -14.98
N ILE A 60 3.68 -1.43 -14.19
CA ILE A 60 2.22 -1.53 -14.38
C ILE A 60 1.81 -0.87 -15.71
N LYS A 61 2.27 0.34 -15.99
CA LYS A 61 2.00 1.03 -17.27
C LYS A 61 2.47 0.23 -18.47
N ASP A 62 3.66 -0.34 -18.37
CA ASP A 62 4.28 -1.13 -19.43
C ASP A 62 3.69 -2.56 -19.56
N GLY A 63 2.87 -2.98 -18.59
CA GLY A 63 2.16 -4.27 -18.60
C GLY A 63 2.98 -5.46 -18.10
N TYR A 64 4.08 -5.25 -17.38
CA TYR A 64 4.86 -6.31 -16.72
C TYR A 64 4.34 -6.63 -15.32
N VAL A 65 3.67 -5.70 -14.68
CA VAL A 65 3.03 -5.86 -13.36
C VAL A 65 1.54 -5.58 -13.53
N HIS A 66 0.68 -6.39 -12.93
CA HIS A 66 -0.78 -6.25 -13.05
C HIS A 66 -1.31 -5.13 -12.18
N GLY A 67 -0.70 -4.93 -11.02
CA GLY A 67 -1.08 -3.89 -10.10
C GLY A 67 -0.36 -4.02 -8.77
N THR A 68 -0.65 -3.10 -7.90
CA THR A 68 -0.14 -3.09 -6.53
C THR A 68 -1.26 -2.78 -5.55
N MET A 69 -1.19 -3.37 -4.37
CA MET A 69 -2.00 -2.97 -3.23
C MET A 69 -1.34 -1.78 -2.56
N LEU A 70 -1.97 -0.64 -2.69
CA LEU A 70 -1.48 0.61 -2.13
C LEU A 70 -1.98 0.76 -0.70
N GLN A 71 -1.08 0.99 0.22
CA GLN A 71 -1.37 1.58 1.52
C GLN A 71 -1.43 3.11 1.34
N ASN A 72 -2.02 3.81 2.30
CA ASN A 72 -2.05 5.27 2.31
C ASN A 72 -1.05 5.84 3.34
N PRO A 73 0.26 5.84 3.07
CA PRO A 73 1.25 6.33 4.04
C PRO A 73 1.09 7.82 4.37
N TYR A 74 0.63 8.61 3.40
CA TYR A 74 0.28 10.01 3.61
C TYR A 74 -0.82 10.15 4.67
N GLY A 75 -1.94 9.45 4.49
CA GLY A 75 -3.06 9.45 5.44
C GLY A 75 -2.66 8.89 6.81
N GLN A 76 -1.89 7.81 6.83
CA GLN A 76 -1.39 7.22 8.09
C GLN A 76 -0.57 8.23 8.87
N GLY A 77 0.37 8.92 8.23
CA GLY A 77 1.20 9.93 8.86
C GLY A 77 0.39 11.15 9.31
N TYR A 78 -0.46 11.69 8.44
CA TYR A 78 -1.25 12.88 8.71
C TYR A 78 -2.26 12.65 9.84
N ILE A 79 -3.08 11.61 9.72
CA ILE A 79 -4.11 11.26 10.73
C ILE A 79 -3.47 10.87 12.05
N GLY A 80 -2.40 10.07 12.01
CA GLY A 80 -1.68 9.64 13.21
C GLY A 80 -1.06 10.82 13.96
N SER A 81 -0.42 11.75 13.28
CA SER A 81 0.17 12.96 13.89
C SER A 81 -0.90 13.85 14.49
N PHE A 82 -2.01 14.06 13.79
CA PHE A 82 -3.15 14.82 14.32
C PHE A 82 -3.73 14.16 15.58
N ALA A 83 -3.98 12.86 15.54
CA ALA A 83 -4.50 12.12 16.68
C ALA A 83 -3.57 12.22 17.91
N MET A 84 -2.27 12.05 17.72
CA MET A 84 -1.28 12.16 18.79
C MET A 84 -1.24 13.56 19.39
N ASP A 85 -1.31 14.61 18.58
CA ASP A 85 -1.35 16.00 19.07
C ASP A 85 -2.60 16.26 19.92
N LYS A 86 -3.77 15.83 19.47
CA LYS A 86 -5.02 15.96 20.23
C LYS A 86 -5.00 15.18 21.54
N LEU A 87 -4.52 13.94 21.52
CA LEU A 87 -4.39 13.12 22.74
C LEU A 87 -3.41 13.73 23.72
N ARG A 88 -2.29 14.28 23.26
CA ARG A 88 -1.35 15.04 24.08
C ARG A 88 -2.00 16.28 24.69
N GLY A 89 -2.91 16.93 23.97
CA GLY A 89 -3.68 18.08 24.42
C GLY A 89 -4.80 17.76 25.42
N GLY A 90 -4.99 16.48 25.80
CA GLY A 90 -5.95 16.05 26.81
C GLY A 90 -7.23 15.43 26.24
N CYS A 91 -7.40 15.35 24.94
CA CYS A 91 -8.47 14.55 24.34
C CYS A 91 -8.31 13.08 24.68
N LYS A 92 -9.39 12.34 24.67
CA LYS A 92 -9.43 10.88 24.89
C LYS A 92 -9.99 10.17 23.67
N VAL A 93 -9.64 8.91 23.49
CA VAL A 93 -10.23 8.08 22.46
C VAL A 93 -11.72 7.85 22.77
N ASN A 94 -12.57 8.10 21.80
CA ASN A 94 -13.99 7.78 21.89
C ASN A 94 -14.19 6.27 21.80
N GLN A 95 -14.51 5.62 22.92
CA GLN A 95 -14.70 4.17 22.98
C GLN A 95 -15.92 3.67 22.19
N ASN A 96 -16.84 4.57 21.86
CA ASN A 96 -18.04 4.27 21.08
C ASN A 96 -17.87 4.59 19.58
N ALA A 97 -16.66 4.99 19.16
CA ALA A 97 -16.39 5.27 17.75
C ALA A 97 -16.51 4.01 16.89
N PRO A 98 -16.86 4.16 15.61
CA PRO A 98 -17.06 3.04 14.68
C PRO A 98 -15.73 2.45 14.21
N PHE A 99 -14.91 1.99 15.14
CA PHE A 99 -13.68 1.30 14.82
C PHE A 99 -13.95 0.01 14.04
N LYS A 100 -13.11 -0.29 13.07
CA LYS A 100 -13.08 -1.59 12.43
C LYS A 100 -12.37 -2.60 13.32
N THR A 101 -12.72 -3.85 13.18
CA THR A 101 -12.11 -4.99 13.90
C THR A 101 -11.69 -6.07 12.92
N THR A 102 -10.64 -6.79 13.26
CA THR A 102 -10.21 -8.03 12.59
C THR A 102 -9.92 -9.09 13.63
N ALA A 103 -9.61 -10.31 13.20
CA ALA A 103 -9.17 -11.37 14.11
C ALA A 103 -7.88 -11.03 14.89
N LEU A 104 -7.10 -10.09 14.40
CA LEU A 104 -5.80 -9.70 14.99
C LEU A 104 -5.82 -8.31 15.63
N THR A 105 -6.83 -7.49 15.35
CA THR A 105 -6.86 -6.09 15.78
C THR A 105 -8.28 -5.72 16.21
N ASN A 106 -8.45 -5.32 17.45
CA ASN A 106 -9.76 -4.99 18.00
C ASN A 106 -10.28 -3.62 17.62
N GLN A 107 -9.41 -2.66 17.39
CA GLN A 107 -9.79 -1.29 17.05
C GLN A 107 -8.79 -0.73 16.05
N PHE A 108 -9.23 -0.43 14.84
CA PHE A 108 -8.41 0.30 13.88
C PHE A 108 -9.26 1.22 13.01
N ILE A 109 -8.61 2.22 12.44
CA ILE A 109 -9.19 3.14 11.48
C ILE A 109 -8.51 2.84 10.14
N ASP A 110 -9.33 2.55 9.13
CA ASP A 110 -8.84 2.34 7.78
C ASP A 110 -8.48 3.69 7.16
N SER A 111 -7.21 3.95 7.00
CA SER A 111 -6.70 5.18 6.38
C SER A 111 -6.78 5.17 4.85
N GLY A 112 -7.28 4.10 4.28
CA GLY A 112 -7.42 3.87 2.85
C GLY A 112 -6.40 2.86 2.33
N THR A 113 -6.91 1.84 1.66
CA THR A 113 -6.16 0.89 0.86
C THR A 113 -6.84 0.76 -0.49
N ALA A 114 -6.08 0.62 -1.56
CA ALA A 114 -6.64 0.47 -2.90
C ALA A 114 -5.78 -0.43 -3.77
N PHE A 115 -6.42 -1.19 -4.65
CA PHE A 115 -5.74 -1.83 -5.76
C PHE A 115 -5.52 -0.79 -6.87
N VAL A 116 -4.28 -0.62 -7.25
CA VAL A 116 -3.85 0.28 -8.33
C VAL A 116 -3.38 -0.55 -9.50
N GLY A 117 -4.25 -0.70 -10.48
CA GLY A 117 -3.96 -1.28 -11.78
C GLY A 117 -3.62 -0.21 -12.81
N ARG A 118 -3.53 -0.63 -14.07
CA ARG A 118 -3.16 0.24 -15.18
C ARG A 118 -4.12 1.42 -15.38
N ASP A 119 -5.39 1.22 -15.10
CA ASP A 119 -6.45 2.22 -15.22
C ASP A 119 -6.38 3.34 -14.17
N LYS A 120 -5.73 3.07 -13.04
CA LYS A 120 -5.65 3.99 -11.88
C LYS A 120 -4.26 4.54 -11.60
N VAL A 121 -3.24 4.03 -12.28
CA VAL A 121 -1.83 4.35 -11.98
C VAL A 121 -1.47 5.84 -12.12
N ASP A 122 -2.25 6.60 -12.85
CA ASP A 122 -2.03 8.05 -13.02
C ASP A 122 -2.89 8.92 -12.08
N THR A 123 -3.91 8.36 -11.44
CA THR A 123 -4.90 9.10 -10.65
C THR A 123 -4.94 8.72 -9.17
N TYR A 124 -4.21 7.69 -8.76
CA TYR A 124 -4.30 7.12 -7.41
C TYR A 124 -3.88 8.11 -6.31
N ILE A 125 -2.93 9.02 -6.57
CA ILE A 125 -2.47 10.01 -5.57
C ILE A 125 -3.64 10.90 -5.16
N GLY A 126 -4.34 11.50 -6.12
CA GLY A 126 -5.49 12.34 -5.83
C GLY A 126 -6.63 11.58 -5.12
N ALA A 127 -6.82 10.31 -5.44
CA ALA A 127 -7.78 9.46 -4.75
C ALA A 127 -7.40 9.22 -3.27
N MET A 128 -6.11 8.99 -2.98
CA MET A 128 -5.62 8.82 -1.60
C MET A 128 -5.72 10.12 -0.79
N GLU A 129 -5.41 11.25 -1.40
CA GLU A 129 -5.58 12.56 -0.76
C GLU A 129 -7.05 12.85 -0.43
N ALA A 130 -7.97 12.52 -1.34
CA ALA A 130 -9.40 12.68 -1.12
C ALA A 130 -9.89 11.83 0.06
N VAL A 131 -9.52 10.54 0.10
CA VAL A 131 -9.85 9.65 1.23
C VAL A 131 -9.33 10.20 2.56
N THR A 132 -8.09 10.70 2.57
CA THR A 132 -7.51 11.31 3.79
C THR A 132 -8.28 12.55 4.21
N LYS A 133 -8.62 13.43 3.27
CA LYS A 133 -9.37 14.64 3.53
C LYS A 133 -10.76 14.35 4.08
N ASP A 134 -11.47 13.38 3.48
CA ASP A 134 -12.80 12.97 3.92
C ASP A 134 -12.78 12.39 5.33
N LEU A 135 -11.80 11.54 5.63
CA LEU A 135 -11.62 10.99 6.98
C LEU A 135 -11.30 12.10 7.99
N MET A 136 -10.43 13.03 7.66
CA MET A 136 -10.06 14.14 8.53
C MET A 136 -11.21 15.12 8.81
N ALA A 137 -12.13 15.28 7.89
CA ALA A 137 -13.26 16.19 8.06
C ALA A 137 -14.15 15.88 9.28
N SER A 138 -14.21 14.61 9.68
CA SER A 138 -14.99 14.14 10.84
C SER A 138 -14.16 13.41 11.91
N PHE A 139 -12.85 13.36 11.75
CA PHE A 139 -11.99 12.53 12.60
C PHE A 139 -12.10 12.88 14.09
N GLU A 140 -11.95 14.17 14.42
CA GLU A 140 -12.00 14.63 15.83
C GLU A 140 -13.36 14.31 16.46
N SER A 141 -14.44 14.69 15.82
CA SER A 141 -15.80 14.51 16.35
C SER A 141 -16.23 13.03 16.41
N THR A 142 -15.65 12.18 15.59
CA THR A 142 -15.99 10.77 15.51
C THR A 142 -15.16 9.94 16.50
N TYR A 143 -13.86 10.14 16.49
CA TYR A 143 -12.90 9.23 17.14
C TYR A 143 -12.32 9.77 18.44
N LEU A 144 -12.53 11.04 18.75
CA LEU A 144 -12.01 11.68 19.97
C LEU A 144 -13.10 12.31 20.82
N VAL A 145 -12.84 12.42 22.11
CA VAL A 145 -13.60 13.20 23.07
C VAL A 145 -12.67 14.25 23.64
N CYS A 146 -12.90 15.50 23.27
CA CYS A 146 -12.12 16.65 23.72
C CYS A 146 -13.00 17.51 24.64
N ASN A 147 -12.43 17.95 25.78
CA ASN A 147 -13.09 18.86 26.74
C ASN A 147 -12.87 20.31 26.31
#